data_cd0ca24231cfce20cfbe2705e66ee79c
#
_entry.id   cd0ca24231cfce20cfbe2705e66ee79c
#
_cell.length_a   1.000
_cell.length_b   1.000
_cell.length_c   1.000
_cell.angle_alpha   90.00
_cell.angle_beta   90.00
_cell.angle_gamma   90.00
#
_symmetry.space_group_name_H-M   'P 1'
#
loop_
_entity.id
_entity.type
_entity.pdbx_description
1 polymer ?
#
loop_
_entity_poly.entity_id
_entity_poly.type
_entity_poly.pdbx_seq_one_letter_code
_entity_poly.pdbx_strand_id
1 'polypeptide(L)'
;MKKKILSVLTAVAMLAALTGCDINVNYGTASSAQPQVISNPIFSIEMPADMNGTYETIVTDHNISFYDKESKEAGFGGFAFDVAAYKEPSEHMGGMDTKLGELTTKDGTLYDIVISYPSDVQFDYTNYEYNDMPANYARLYNGSENYAQTVKSVDGGEFAWGAGMHGEDLYGDVISKYVTAIKEGWDANKLEAEAMTPMVYALGEGEKNAEDRLGFAYIDTNFDGVDELLIGEITEGEGKGTFYDIYTMVDRKPAHVISGWNRNSFMLLQAGSMICNNYSGGAAENGQRFFIVEPNSPEIIPQVAFKTDEYENPDQPYFISYDYDYESGEWINWENYPKTEYEERMSNFGDFNRLDFTPFSTVMTVE
;
A
#
# COMPACT_ATOMS: atom_id res chain seq x y z
N MET A 1 0.83 -45.78 48.72
CA MET A 1 -0.31 -44.84 48.59
C MET A 1 0.17 -43.65 47.74
N LYS A 2 -0.27 -43.64 46.48
CA LYS A 2 0.11 -42.55 45.54
C LYS A 2 -1.00 -41.50 45.60
N LYS A 3 -0.67 -40.29 46.05
CA LYS A 3 -1.55 -39.11 45.97
C LYS A 3 -1.43 -38.51 44.57
N LYS A 4 -2.51 -38.51 43.79
CA LYS A 4 -2.71 -37.74 42.58
C LYS A 4 -3.02 -36.30 43.00
N ILE A 5 -2.23 -35.36 42.55
CA ILE A 5 -2.53 -33.91 42.62
C ILE A 5 -3.26 -33.58 41.34
N LEU A 6 -4.54 -33.22 41.47
CA LEU A 6 -5.41 -32.71 40.44
C LEU A 6 -5.20 -31.20 40.38
N SER A 7 -4.58 -30.68 39.31
CA SER A 7 -4.46 -29.24 39.08
C SER A 7 -5.79 -28.71 38.53
N VAL A 8 -6.44 -27.86 39.33
CA VAL A 8 -7.66 -27.15 38.97
C VAL A 8 -7.24 -25.92 38.09
N LEU A 9 -7.66 -25.93 36.83
CA LEU A 9 -7.68 -24.71 35.99
C LEU A 9 -8.80 -23.80 36.52
N THR A 10 -8.41 -22.67 37.09
CA THR A 10 -9.37 -21.60 37.39
C THR A 10 -9.41 -20.64 36.21
N ALA A 11 -10.43 -20.76 35.39
CA ALA A 11 -10.80 -19.74 34.42
C ALA A 11 -11.54 -18.62 35.16
N VAL A 12 -10.98 -17.42 35.21
CA VAL A 12 -11.69 -16.23 35.67
C VAL A 12 -12.31 -15.57 34.45
N ALA A 13 -13.62 -15.83 34.24
CA ALA A 13 -14.43 -15.05 33.34
C ALA A 13 -14.90 -13.78 34.06
N MET A 14 -14.38 -12.61 33.65
CA MET A 14 -15.00 -11.34 34.02
C MET A 14 -16.03 -11.00 32.94
N LEU A 15 -17.32 -11.12 33.27
CA LEU A 15 -18.41 -10.56 32.48
C LEU A 15 -18.38 -9.03 32.63
N ALA A 16 -18.01 -8.30 31.60
CA ALA A 16 -18.36 -6.91 31.42
C ALA A 16 -19.45 -6.86 30.36
N ALA A 17 -20.70 -6.74 30.80
CA ALA A 17 -21.84 -6.50 29.93
C ALA A 17 -21.84 -5.05 29.48
N LEU A 18 -21.27 -4.75 28.32
CA LEU A 18 -21.59 -3.59 27.49
C LEU A 18 -21.23 -3.95 26.05
N THR A 19 -22.27 -4.19 25.24
CA THR A 19 -22.26 -4.25 23.77
C THR A 19 -21.25 -5.18 23.08
N GLY A 20 -21.61 -6.44 22.91
CA GLY A 20 -21.40 -7.23 21.70
C GLY A 20 -19.99 -7.59 21.23
N CYS A 21 -18.92 -7.34 22.00
CA CYS A 21 -17.58 -7.84 21.69
C CYS A 21 -17.05 -8.64 22.87
N ASP A 22 -16.95 -9.95 22.72
CA ASP A 22 -16.26 -10.82 23.70
C ASP A 22 -14.75 -10.60 23.53
N ILE A 23 -14.14 -9.84 24.46
CA ILE A 23 -12.67 -9.68 24.53
C ILE A 23 -12.13 -10.86 25.32
N ASN A 24 -11.43 -11.76 24.66
CA ASN A 24 -10.73 -12.87 25.31
C ASN A 24 -9.24 -12.49 25.49
N VAL A 25 -8.81 -12.20 26.72
CA VAL A 25 -7.40 -11.93 27.05
C VAL A 25 -6.74 -13.25 27.42
N ASN A 26 -5.82 -13.72 26.63
CA ASN A 26 -5.09 -14.96 26.87
C ASN A 26 -3.72 -14.64 27.50
N TYR A 27 -3.53 -14.97 28.80
CA TYR A 27 -2.25 -14.83 29.49
C TYR A 27 -1.43 -16.10 29.28
N GLY A 28 -0.37 -16.03 28.47
CA GLY A 28 0.56 -17.13 28.28
C GLY A 28 1.28 -17.48 29.58
N THR A 29 1.06 -18.70 30.08
CA THR A 29 1.83 -19.26 31.19
C THR A 29 3.15 -19.82 30.68
N ALA A 30 4.22 -19.64 31.46
CA ALA A 30 5.59 -19.99 31.13
C ALA A 30 5.77 -21.38 30.50
N SER A 31 6.52 -21.40 29.37
CA SER A 31 7.25 -22.54 28.81
C SER A 31 6.45 -23.85 28.64
N SER A 32 5.56 -23.90 27.64
CA SER A 32 5.28 -25.15 26.95
C SER A 32 6.28 -25.27 25.78
N ALA A 33 6.87 -26.46 25.59
CA ALA A 33 7.78 -26.74 24.46
C ALA A 33 7.04 -26.83 23.10
N GLN A 34 5.78 -26.36 23.04
CA GLN A 34 4.90 -26.39 21.85
C GLN A 34 4.51 -24.99 21.44
N PRO A 35 4.41 -24.73 20.14
CA PRO A 35 3.83 -23.50 19.62
C PRO A 35 2.45 -23.23 20.20
N GLN A 36 2.08 -21.97 20.33
CA GLN A 36 0.76 -21.55 20.79
C GLN A 36 -0.11 -21.18 19.60
N VAL A 37 -1.29 -21.79 19.49
CA VAL A 37 -2.31 -21.42 18.49
C VAL A 37 -3.29 -20.46 19.13
N ILE A 38 -3.44 -19.27 18.51
CA ILE A 38 -4.39 -18.23 18.90
C ILE A 38 -5.41 -18.13 17.78
N SER A 39 -6.70 -18.07 18.11
CA SER A 39 -7.77 -18.04 17.10
C SER A 39 -8.90 -17.12 17.49
N ASN A 40 -9.50 -16.54 16.46
CA ASN A 40 -10.80 -15.90 16.47
C ASN A 40 -11.84 -16.78 15.72
N PRO A 41 -13.08 -16.35 15.49
CA PRO A 41 -14.06 -17.14 14.74
C PRO A 41 -13.72 -17.42 13.27
N ILE A 42 -12.81 -16.66 12.64
CA ILE A 42 -12.51 -16.73 11.22
C ILE A 42 -11.20 -17.49 10.97
N PHE A 43 -10.14 -17.13 11.69
CA PHE A 43 -8.81 -17.68 11.46
C PHE A 43 -8.03 -17.95 12.75
N SER A 44 -6.94 -18.68 12.62
CA SER A 44 -5.96 -18.94 13.67
C SER A 44 -4.56 -18.60 13.22
N ILE A 45 -3.69 -18.21 14.17
CA ILE A 45 -2.26 -17.95 13.99
C ILE A 45 -1.48 -18.84 14.96
N GLU A 46 -0.36 -19.39 14.51
CA GLU A 46 0.58 -20.17 15.32
C GLU A 46 1.79 -19.33 15.72
N MET A 47 2.00 -19.15 17.02
CA MET A 47 3.14 -18.45 17.58
C MET A 47 4.22 -19.44 18.03
N PRO A 48 5.53 -19.14 17.76
CA PRO A 48 6.62 -20.01 18.18
C PRO A 48 6.67 -20.24 19.68
N ALA A 49 7.05 -21.46 20.10
CA ALA A 49 7.11 -21.83 21.51
C ALA A 49 8.05 -20.97 22.38
N ASP A 50 9.12 -20.45 21.79
CA ASP A 50 10.09 -19.58 22.45
C ASP A 50 9.64 -18.13 22.62
N MET A 51 8.49 -17.76 22.05
CA MET A 51 7.77 -16.52 22.31
C MET A 51 6.79 -16.62 23.49
N ASN A 52 6.49 -17.83 23.99
CA ASN A 52 5.52 -18.01 25.06
C ASN A 52 5.87 -17.21 26.32
N GLY A 53 4.93 -16.39 26.78
CA GLY A 53 5.08 -15.56 27.95
C GLY A 53 5.76 -14.19 27.74
N THR A 54 6.21 -13.89 26.51
CA THR A 54 6.81 -12.59 26.15
C THR A 54 5.79 -11.61 25.58
N TYR A 55 4.62 -12.08 25.17
CA TYR A 55 3.58 -11.27 24.55
C TYR A 55 2.20 -11.50 25.22
N GLU A 56 1.30 -10.58 24.96
CA GLU A 56 -0.14 -10.69 25.24
C GLU A 56 -0.92 -10.50 23.95
N THR A 57 -2.15 -11.03 23.91
CA THR A 57 -3.04 -10.87 22.76
C THR A 57 -4.38 -10.29 23.16
N ILE A 58 -4.94 -9.46 22.28
CA ILE A 58 -6.36 -9.08 22.29
C ILE A 58 -6.99 -9.71 21.05
N VAL A 59 -8.04 -10.48 21.26
CA VAL A 59 -8.75 -11.21 20.20
C VAL A 59 -10.18 -10.68 20.11
N THR A 60 -10.57 -10.28 18.90
CA THR A 60 -11.93 -9.88 18.55
C THR A 60 -12.52 -10.88 17.55
N ASP A 61 -13.75 -10.64 17.05
CA ASP A 61 -14.38 -11.52 16.07
C ASP A 61 -13.63 -11.60 14.73
N HIS A 62 -12.85 -10.59 14.37
CA HIS A 62 -12.17 -10.49 13.08
C HIS A 62 -10.68 -10.18 13.16
N ASN A 63 -10.12 -9.89 14.35
CA ASN A 63 -8.74 -9.46 14.51
C ASN A 63 -8.06 -10.16 15.70
N ILE A 64 -6.73 -10.29 15.63
CA ILE A 64 -5.83 -10.76 16.70
C ILE A 64 -4.68 -9.77 16.80
N SER A 65 -4.66 -8.94 17.86
CA SER A 65 -3.61 -7.97 18.13
C SER A 65 -2.58 -8.53 19.10
N PHE A 66 -1.31 -8.24 18.84
CA PHE A 66 -0.16 -8.72 19.61
C PHE A 66 0.56 -7.57 20.28
N TYR A 67 0.85 -7.75 21.57
CA TYR A 67 1.48 -6.75 22.42
C TYR A 67 2.72 -7.35 23.10
N ASP A 68 3.86 -6.65 23.06
CA ASP A 68 4.99 -6.98 23.93
C ASP A 68 4.61 -6.74 25.38
N LYS A 69 4.72 -7.79 26.16
CA LYS A 69 4.24 -7.78 27.55
C LYS A 69 5.03 -6.81 28.41
N GLU A 70 6.36 -6.78 28.28
CA GLU A 70 7.24 -5.93 29.06
C GLU A 70 6.96 -4.44 28.80
N SER A 71 6.88 -4.04 27.54
CA SER A 71 6.57 -2.66 27.13
C SER A 71 5.18 -2.23 27.60
N LYS A 72 4.19 -3.13 27.52
CA LYS A 72 2.83 -2.86 27.99
C LYS A 72 2.76 -2.70 29.53
N GLU A 73 3.40 -3.59 30.30
CA GLU A 73 3.46 -3.50 31.75
C GLU A 73 4.21 -2.24 32.21
N ALA A 74 5.18 -1.77 31.43
CA ALA A 74 5.91 -0.53 31.67
C ALA A 74 5.11 0.75 31.31
N GLY A 75 3.94 0.62 30.69
CA GLY A 75 3.04 1.73 30.37
C GLY A 75 3.27 2.40 29.01
N PHE A 76 4.05 1.79 28.12
CA PHE A 76 4.35 2.30 26.77
C PHE A 76 3.40 1.75 25.68
N GLY A 77 2.33 1.03 26.05
CA GLY A 77 1.37 0.44 25.12
C GLY A 77 1.76 -0.95 24.66
N GLY A 78 2.96 -1.17 24.16
CA GLY A 78 3.50 -2.46 23.76
C GLY A 78 2.91 -3.05 22.47
N PHE A 79 1.99 -2.36 21.77
CA PHE A 79 1.40 -2.83 20.52
C PHE A 79 2.48 -3.06 19.47
N ALA A 80 2.56 -4.27 18.92
CA ALA A 80 3.57 -4.63 17.93
C ALA A 80 2.99 -4.77 16.54
N PHE A 81 1.90 -5.49 16.41
CA PHE A 81 1.15 -5.67 15.16
C PHE A 81 -0.22 -6.29 15.46
N ASP A 82 -1.10 -6.24 14.49
CA ASP A 82 -2.27 -7.11 14.46
C ASP A 82 -2.44 -7.80 13.11
N VAL A 83 -3.28 -8.83 13.10
CA VAL A 83 -3.74 -9.48 11.88
C VAL A 83 -5.26 -9.50 11.93
N ALA A 84 -5.87 -8.99 10.87
CA ALA A 84 -7.32 -8.88 10.74
C ALA A 84 -7.83 -9.58 9.49
N ALA A 85 -9.11 -9.99 9.53
CA ALA A 85 -9.83 -10.54 8.40
C ALA A 85 -10.98 -9.59 8.04
N TYR A 86 -10.92 -8.97 6.87
CA TYR A 86 -11.93 -8.04 6.37
C TYR A 86 -12.70 -8.66 5.21
N LYS A 87 -14.02 -8.60 5.27
CA LYS A 87 -14.88 -9.10 4.20
C LYS A 87 -14.93 -8.13 3.02
N GLU A 88 -15.03 -6.85 3.34
CA GLU A 88 -15.04 -5.78 2.35
C GLU A 88 -13.68 -5.03 2.42
N PRO A 89 -12.98 -4.83 1.30
CA PRO A 89 -11.69 -4.11 1.28
C PRO A 89 -11.75 -2.71 1.89
N SER A 90 -12.87 -2.01 1.76
CA SER A 90 -13.08 -0.68 2.34
C SER A 90 -13.11 -0.65 3.89
N GLU A 91 -13.15 -1.81 4.56
CA GLU A 91 -13.05 -1.90 6.02
C GLU A 91 -11.61 -1.74 6.53
N HIS A 92 -10.62 -1.96 5.65
CA HIS A 92 -9.22 -1.72 5.95
C HIS A 92 -8.68 -0.60 5.04
N MET A 93 -8.61 0.57 5.53
CA MET A 93 -8.08 1.73 4.80
C MET A 93 -7.25 2.58 5.74
N GLY A 94 -5.95 2.41 5.66
CA GLY A 94 -5.03 3.24 6.41
C GLY A 94 -3.59 2.97 6.02
N GLY A 95 -2.76 4.00 5.98
CA GLY A 95 -1.37 3.90 5.53
C GLY A 95 -0.45 3.00 6.36
N MET A 96 -1.00 2.18 7.27
CA MET A 96 -0.27 1.20 8.07
C MET A 96 -0.80 -0.22 7.88
N ASP A 97 -1.82 -0.38 7.03
CA ASP A 97 -2.44 -1.66 6.73
C ASP A 97 -1.84 -2.22 5.43
N THR A 98 -1.41 -3.49 5.47
CA THR A 98 -0.87 -4.19 4.31
C THR A 98 -1.60 -5.49 4.12
N LYS A 99 -2.19 -5.71 2.95
CA LYS A 99 -2.81 -6.99 2.58
C LYS A 99 -1.72 -8.07 2.52
N LEU A 100 -2.05 -9.27 2.99
CA LEU A 100 -1.18 -10.45 2.98
C LEU A 100 -1.68 -11.54 2.02
N GLY A 101 -2.97 -11.51 1.68
CA GLY A 101 -3.59 -12.51 0.85
C GLY A 101 -5.09 -12.65 1.14
N GLU A 102 -5.67 -13.73 0.65
CA GLU A 102 -7.10 -14.00 0.75
C GLU A 102 -7.38 -15.29 1.49
N LEU A 103 -8.37 -15.25 2.39
CA LEU A 103 -8.88 -16.41 3.09
C LEU A 103 -10.31 -16.70 2.64
N THR A 104 -10.53 -17.87 2.05
CA THR A 104 -11.85 -18.36 1.68
C THR A 104 -12.30 -19.37 2.73
N THR A 105 -13.40 -19.08 3.40
CA THR A 105 -14.03 -20.01 4.35
C THR A 105 -14.70 -21.19 3.63
N LYS A 106 -15.03 -22.23 4.36
CA LYS A 106 -15.65 -23.43 3.80
C LYS A 106 -17.01 -23.17 3.12
N ASP A 107 -17.73 -22.16 3.56
CA ASP A 107 -19.00 -21.73 2.95
C ASP A 107 -18.81 -20.80 1.73
N GLY A 108 -17.56 -20.48 1.37
CA GLY A 108 -17.21 -19.64 0.23
C GLY A 108 -17.14 -18.15 0.53
N THR A 109 -17.21 -17.74 1.79
CA THR A 109 -17.02 -16.33 2.16
C THR A 109 -15.54 -15.96 2.01
N LEU A 110 -15.26 -14.89 1.29
CA LEU A 110 -13.92 -14.36 1.03
C LEU A 110 -13.59 -13.23 2.02
N TYR A 111 -12.40 -13.28 2.57
CA TYR A 111 -11.82 -12.25 3.43
C TYR A 111 -10.43 -11.85 2.93
N ASP A 112 -10.12 -10.56 2.97
CA ASP A 112 -8.74 -10.10 2.91
C ASP A 112 -8.10 -10.28 4.28
N ILE A 113 -6.92 -10.87 4.32
CA ILE A 113 -6.09 -10.95 5.52
C ILE A 113 -5.08 -9.81 5.45
N VAL A 114 -5.11 -8.97 6.47
CA VAL A 114 -4.35 -7.72 6.54
C VAL A 114 -3.49 -7.72 7.79
N ILE A 115 -2.28 -7.22 7.71
CA ILE A 115 -1.41 -6.92 8.84
C ILE A 115 -1.34 -5.41 9.03
N SER A 116 -1.38 -4.95 10.29
CA SER A 116 -1.26 -3.53 10.64
C SER A 116 -0.18 -3.33 11.69
N TYR A 117 0.51 -2.20 11.59
CA TYR A 117 1.59 -1.81 12.49
C TYR A 117 1.27 -0.51 13.24
N PRO A 118 1.90 -0.28 14.41
CA PRO A 118 1.72 0.99 15.12
C PRO A 118 2.34 2.16 14.35
N SER A 119 1.63 3.29 14.34
CA SER A 119 2.14 4.57 13.80
C SER A 119 3.11 5.27 14.76
N ASP A 120 3.10 4.90 16.04
CA ASP A 120 3.92 5.49 17.10
C ASP A 120 4.78 4.45 17.79
N VAL A 121 5.87 4.90 18.45
CA VAL A 121 6.73 4.05 19.25
C VAL A 121 5.97 3.50 20.46
N GLN A 122 5.92 2.19 20.61
CA GLN A 122 5.15 1.46 21.63
C GLN A 122 6.00 0.83 22.73
N PHE A 123 7.24 1.28 22.92
CA PHE A 123 8.21 0.82 23.93
C PHE A 123 8.97 1.98 24.56
N ASP A 124 9.70 1.75 25.66
CA ASP A 124 10.54 2.78 26.28
C ASP A 124 11.74 3.12 25.38
N TYR A 125 11.67 4.25 24.71
CA TYR A 125 12.72 4.78 23.85
C TYR A 125 13.73 5.69 24.61
N THR A 126 13.52 5.96 25.89
CA THR A 126 14.38 6.87 26.66
C THR A 126 15.79 6.30 26.90
N ASN A 127 15.93 4.97 26.86
CA ASN A 127 17.18 4.25 27.06
C ASN A 127 17.72 3.58 25.79
N TYR A 128 17.02 3.74 24.64
CA TYR A 128 17.38 3.11 23.38
C TYR A 128 17.67 4.19 22.34
N GLU A 129 18.66 3.96 21.49
CA GLU A 129 18.78 4.74 20.26
C GLU A 129 17.59 4.41 19.33
N TYR A 130 17.23 5.30 18.43
CA TYR A 130 16.00 5.24 17.59
C TYR A 130 15.76 3.89 16.89
N ASN A 131 16.81 3.08 16.69
CA ASN A 131 16.73 1.76 16.06
C ASN A 131 16.89 0.59 17.04
N ASP A 132 17.03 0.84 18.34
CA ASP A 132 17.24 -0.22 19.33
C ASP A 132 15.92 -0.55 20.04
N MET A 133 15.13 -1.43 19.43
CA MET A 133 13.94 -1.97 20.07
C MET A 133 14.31 -2.93 21.21
N PRO A 134 13.52 -3.00 22.30
CA PRO A 134 13.65 -4.07 23.29
C PRO A 134 13.61 -5.45 22.63
N ALA A 135 14.43 -6.38 23.10
CA ALA A 135 14.65 -7.65 22.40
C ALA A 135 13.37 -8.45 22.12
N ASN A 136 12.42 -8.49 23.09
CA ASN A 136 11.15 -9.20 22.90
C ASN A 136 10.23 -8.45 21.94
N TYR A 137 10.16 -7.11 22.03
CA TYR A 137 9.41 -6.28 21.11
C TYR A 137 9.94 -6.45 19.68
N ALA A 138 11.26 -6.35 19.48
CA ALA A 138 11.90 -6.54 18.18
C ALA A 138 11.63 -7.91 17.56
N ARG A 139 11.64 -8.98 18.35
CA ARG A 139 11.31 -10.33 17.87
C ARG A 139 9.85 -10.44 17.47
N LEU A 140 8.94 -9.82 18.24
CA LEU A 140 7.51 -9.82 17.97
C LEU A 140 7.22 -9.02 16.69
N TYR A 141 7.74 -7.79 16.59
CA TYR A 141 7.56 -6.87 15.48
C TYR A 141 8.18 -7.41 14.16
N ASN A 142 9.48 -7.74 14.18
CA ASN A 142 10.20 -8.20 12.99
C ASN A 142 9.80 -9.63 12.56
N GLY A 143 9.17 -10.40 13.43
CA GLY A 143 8.68 -11.76 13.13
C GLY A 143 7.22 -11.78 12.66
N SER A 144 6.53 -10.67 12.66
CA SER A 144 5.08 -10.56 12.44
C SER A 144 4.60 -11.21 11.15
N GLU A 145 5.25 -10.95 10.02
CA GLU A 145 4.90 -11.58 8.72
C GLU A 145 5.09 -13.10 8.76
N ASN A 146 6.17 -13.59 9.37
CA ASN A 146 6.40 -15.03 9.50
C ASN A 146 5.31 -15.71 10.35
N TYR A 147 4.81 -15.00 11.38
CA TYR A 147 3.69 -15.51 12.17
C TYR A 147 2.39 -15.46 11.36
N ALA A 148 2.14 -14.39 10.61
CA ALA A 148 0.99 -14.25 9.74
C ALA A 148 0.94 -15.29 8.61
N GLN A 149 2.10 -15.79 8.12
CA GLN A 149 2.15 -16.91 7.17
C GLN A 149 1.56 -18.20 7.73
N THR A 150 1.42 -18.33 9.05
CA THR A 150 0.78 -19.51 9.69
C THR A 150 -0.75 -19.43 9.76
N VAL A 151 -1.36 -18.37 9.24
CA VAL A 151 -2.81 -18.19 9.20
C VAL A 151 -3.49 -19.38 8.56
N LYS A 152 -4.53 -19.86 9.23
CA LYS A 152 -5.40 -20.95 8.75
C LYS A 152 -6.85 -20.61 9.06
N SER A 153 -7.75 -20.95 8.14
CA SER A 153 -9.19 -20.89 8.39
C SER A 153 -9.57 -21.84 9.50
N VAL A 154 -10.40 -21.40 10.48
CA VAL A 154 -10.84 -22.24 11.59
C VAL A 154 -11.90 -23.26 11.18
N ASP A 155 -12.64 -23.03 10.09
CA ASP A 155 -13.68 -23.92 9.58
C ASP A 155 -13.18 -24.94 8.53
N GLY A 156 -11.88 -24.90 8.20
CA GLY A 156 -11.23 -25.75 7.20
C GLY A 156 -11.34 -25.22 5.77
N GLY A 157 -11.57 -23.93 5.61
CA GLY A 157 -11.33 -23.19 4.37
C GLY A 157 -9.84 -23.02 4.07
N GLU A 158 -9.49 -22.18 3.12
CA GLU A 158 -8.12 -21.99 2.62
C GLU A 158 -7.67 -20.54 2.76
N PHE A 159 -6.43 -20.36 3.23
CA PHE A 159 -5.73 -19.07 3.14
C PHE A 159 -4.67 -19.17 2.03
N ALA A 160 -4.76 -18.29 1.06
CA ALA A 160 -3.82 -18.16 -0.04
C ALA A 160 -2.99 -16.88 0.13
N TRP A 161 -1.74 -17.05 0.59
CA TRP A 161 -0.78 -15.96 0.72
C TRP A 161 -0.52 -15.32 -0.65
N GLY A 162 -0.54 -13.98 -0.73
CA GLY A 162 -0.32 -13.22 -1.97
C GLY A 162 -1.50 -13.21 -2.93
N ALA A 163 -2.60 -13.94 -2.66
CA ALA A 163 -3.77 -13.91 -3.51
C ALA A 163 -4.45 -12.54 -3.49
N GLY A 164 -4.89 -12.07 -4.67
CA GLY A 164 -5.54 -10.78 -4.83
C GLY A 164 -4.60 -9.58 -4.63
N MET A 165 -3.28 -9.78 -4.81
CA MET A 165 -2.24 -8.77 -4.58
C MET A 165 -1.45 -8.45 -5.85
N HIS A 166 -1.18 -9.44 -6.69
CA HIS A 166 -0.26 -9.30 -7.81
C HIS A 166 -0.96 -8.85 -9.10
N GLY A 167 -0.43 -7.81 -9.72
CA GLY A 167 -1.03 -7.15 -10.87
C GLY A 167 -1.30 -8.04 -12.07
N GLU A 168 -0.52 -9.12 -12.25
CA GLU A 168 -0.71 -10.13 -13.29
C GLU A 168 -2.11 -10.79 -13.22
N ASP A 169 -2.62 -10.98 -12.00
CA ASP A 169 -3.94 -11.58 -11.75
C ASP A 169 -5.06 -10.54 -11.71
N LEU A 170 -4.74 -9.26 -11.49
CA LEU A 170 -5.70 -8.21 -11.20
C LEU A 170 -6.14 -7.41 -12.43
N TYR A 171 -5.21 -7.11 -13.36
CA TYR A 171 -5.42 -6.13 -14.42
C TYR A 171 -5.57 -6.69 -15.82
N GLY A 172 -5.87 -8.00 -15.98
CA GLY A 172 -5.99 -8.65 -17.28
C GLY A 172 -6.98 -7.97 -18.24
N ASP A 173 -8.12 -7.49 -17.72
CA ASP A 173 -9.13 -6.78 -18.54
C ASP A 173 -8.62 -5.40 -19.00
N VAL A 174 -7.88 -4.67 -18.14
CA VAL A 174 -7.28 -3.38 -18.50
C VAL A 174 -6.23 -3.57 -19.58
N ILE A 175 -5.32 -4.53 -19.41
CA ILE A 175 -4.29 -4.89 -20.41
C ILE A 175 -4.95 -5.27 -21.74
N SER A 176 -6.01 -6.08 -21.72
CA SER A 176 -6.76 -6.48 -22.92
C SER A 176 -7.40 -5.28 -23.64
N LYS A 177 -7.86 -4.29 -22.88
CA LYS A 177 -8.41 -3.04 -23.42
C LYS A 177 -7.33 -2.22 -24.13
N TYR A 178 -6.12 -2.10 -23.56
CA TYR A 178 -4.97 -1.45 -24.21
C TYR A 178 -4.54 -2.17 -25.49
N VAL A 179 -4.45 -3.49 -25.46
CA VAL A 179 -4.18 -4.31 -26.65
C VAL A 179 -5.21 -4.04 -27.75
N THR A 180 -6.49 -3.95 -27.40
CA THR A 180 -7.57 -3.64 -28.35
C THR A 180 -7.42 -2.23 -28.92
N ALA A 181 -7.16 -1.23 -28.06
CA ALA A 181 -6.97 0.16 -28.48
C ALA A 181 -5.81 0.31 -29.48
N ILE A 182 -4.68 -0.37 -29.22
CA ILE A 182 -3.52 -0.39 -30.10
C ILE A 182 -3.85 -1.08 -31.44
N LYS A 183 -4.44 -2.29 -31.40
CA LYS A 183 -4.80 -3.07 -32.62
C LYS A 183 -5.80 -2.34 -33.52
N GLU A 184 -6.79 -1.70 -32.93
CA GLU A 184 -7.83 -0.97 -33.68
C GLU A 184 -7.44 0.46 -34.03
N GLY A 185 -6.31 0.97 -33.53
CA GLY A 185 -5.81 2.33 -33.76
C GLY A 185 -6.79 3.39 -33.24
N TRP A 186 -7.17 3.30 -31.95
CA TRP A 186 -8.09 4.27 -31.35
C TRP A 186 -7.49 5.68 -31.37
N ASP A 187 -8.32 6.66 -31.76
CA ASP A 187 -7.92 8.06 -31.73
C ASP A 187 -7.97 8.64 -30.30
N ALA A 188 -7.41 9.85 -30.13
CA ALA A 188 -7.32 10.51 -28.83
C ALA A 188 -8.70 10.73 -28.17
N ASN A 189 -9.76 11.01 -28.93
CA ASN A 189 -11.10 11.23 -28.38
C ASN A 189 -11.69 9.92 -27.82
N LYS A 190 -11.48 8.80 -28.53
CA LYS A 190 -11.94 7.50 -28.05
C LYS A 190 -11.16 7.05 -26.81
N LEU A 191 -9.85 7.26 -26.80
CA LEU A 191 -9.02 6.96 -25.63
C LEU A 191 -9.45 7.76 -24.40
N GLU A 192 -9.67 9.06 -24.54
CA GLU A 192 -10.16 9.92 -23.45
C GLU A 192 -11.54 9.49 -22.94
N ALA A 193 -12.47 9.16 -23.84
CA ALA A 193 -13.80 8.67 -23.46
C ALA A 193 -13.76 7.33 -22.69
N GLU A 194 -12.69 6.57 -22.85
CA GLU A 194 -12.46 5.28 -22.21
C GLU A 194 -11.52 5.39 -20.98
N ALA A 195 -11.21 6.62 -20.52
CA ALA A 195 -10.29 6.91 -19.44
C ALA A 195 -8.89 6.26 -19.66
N MET A 196 -8.32 6.48 -20.83
CA MET A 196 -7.01 5.98 -21.24
C MET A 196 -6.15 7.12 -21.75
N THR A 197 -4.84 7.03 -21.53
CA THR A 197 -3.90 8.05 -22.02
C THR A 197 -3.92 8.20 -23.54
N PRO A 198 -3.94 9.43 -24.08
CA PRO A 198 -3.82 9.68 -25.52
C PRO A 198 -2.42 9.29 -26.06
N MET A 199 -1.49 8.90 -25.21
CA MET A 199 -0.15 8.46 -25.62
C MET A 199 -0.18 7.16 -26.42
N VAL A 200 -1.22 6.34 -26.29
CA VAL A 200 -1.47 5.19 -27.19
C VAL A 200 -1.50 5.63 -28.66
N TYR A 201 -2.24 6.71 -28.96
CA TYR A 201 -2.29 7.30 -30.28
C TYR A 201 -1.00 8.03 -30.67
N ALA A 202 -0.50 8.91 -29.77
CA ALA A 202 0.66 9.75 -30.05
C ALA A 202 1.95 8.95 -30.28
N LEU A 203 2.16 7.84 -29.58
CA LEU A 203 3.31 6.96 -29.78
C LEU A 203 3.13 5.97 -30.94
N GLY A 204 1.90 5.76 -31.39
CA GLY A 204 1.59 4.98 -32.58
C GLY A 204 1.93 5.68 -33.90
N GLU A 205 2.15 7.00 -33.87
CA GLU A 205 2.58 7.77 -35.05
C GLU A 205 4.10 7.68 -35.22
N GLY A 206 4.57 7.13 -36.35
CA GLY A 206 5.99 7.07 -36.69
C GLY A 206 6.49 5.69 -37.13
N GLU A 207 7.82 5.48 -37.06
CA GLU A 207 8.47 4.25 -37.54
C GLU A 207 8.30 3.05 -36.59
N LYS A 208 8.03 3.30 -35.31
CA LYS A 208 7.75 2.27 -34.30
C LYS A 208 6.27 2.27 -33.95
N ASN A 209 5.73 1.09 -33.81
CA ASN A 209 4.33 0.89 -33.42
C ASN A 209 4.13 1.16 -31.92
N ALA A 210 2.91 1.53 -31.52
CA ALA A 210 2.59 1.80 -30.11
C ALA A 210 2.88 0.60 -29.21
N GLU A 211 2.68 -0.63 -29.69
CA GLU A 211 2.93 -1.87 -28.94
C GLU A 211 4.37 -2.10 -28.51
N ASP A 212 5.36 -1.50 -29.21
CA ASP A 212 6.78 -1.58 -28.85
C ASP A 212 7.26 -0.37 -28.05
N ARG A 213 6.48 0.72 -28.04
CA ARG A 213 6.84 1.98 -27.37
C ARG A 213 6.13 2.19 -26.05
N LEU A 214 4.96 1.58 -25.89
CA LEU A 214 4.21 1.53 -24.65
C LEU A 214 4.35 0.17 -24.00
N GLY A 215 4.33 0.18 -22.69
CA GLY A 215 4.34 -1.01 -21.88
C GLY A 215 3.62 -0.78 -20.55
N PHE A 216 3.63 -1.80 -19.74
CA PHE A 216 3.01 -1.80 -18.44
C PHE A 216 3.97 -2.33 -17.37
N ALA A 217 3.77 -1.88 -16.14
CA ALA A 217 4.45 -2.39 -14.95
C ALA A 217 3.44 -2.52 -13.81
N TYR A 218 3.66 -3.50 -12.95
CA TYR A 218 2.92 -3.69 -11.72
C TYR A 218 3.83 -3.37 -10.55
N ILE A 219 3.35 -2.56 -9.62
CA ILE A 219 4.12 -2.15 -8.46
C ILE A 219 3.18 -1.60 -7.37
N ASP A 220 3.34 -2.05 -6.16
CA ASP A 220 2.67 -1.49 -4.98
C ASP A 220 3.25 -0.09 -4.70
N THR A 221 2.51 0.96 -5.08
CA THR A 221 2.96 2.36 -4.99
C THR A 221 2.51 3.05 -3.71
N ASN A 222 1.66 2.44 -2.90
CA ASN A 222 1.10 3.01 -1.66
C ASN A 222 1.34 2.13 -0.43
N PHE A 223 1.99 0.96 -0.61
CA PHE A 223 2.35 -0.01 0.43
C PHE A 223 1.15 -0.69 1.12
N ASP A 224 0.02 -0.77 0.43
CA ASP A 224 -1.16 -1.50 0.92
C ASP A 224 -1.08 -3.03 0.64
N GLY A 225 -0.03 -3.47 -0.03
CA GLY A 225 0.21 -4.87 -0.40
C GLY A 225 -0.45 -5.29 -1.70
N VAL A 226 -1.08 -4.36 -2.44
CA VAL A 226 -1.70 -4.63 -3.73
C VAL A 226 -1.01 -3.81 -4.82
N ASP A 227 -0.59 -4.46 -5.90
CA ASP A 227 0.06 -3.77 -6.99
C ASP A 227 -0.88 -2.79 -7.70
N GLU A 228 -0.41 -1.57 -8.00
CA GLU A 228 -0.96 -0.71 -9.03
C GLU A 228 -0.46 -1.13 -10.41
N LEU A 229 -1.26 -0.79 -11.44
CA LEU A 229 -0.86 -0.89 -12.84
C LEU A 229 -0.45 0.49 -13.35
N LEU A 230 0.77 0.60 -13.84
CA LEU A 230 1.31 1.78 -14.50
C LEU A 230 1.47 1.52 -16.01
N ILE A 231 0.99 2.45 -16.84
CA ILE A 231 1.17 2.39 -18.29
C ILE A 231 2.20 3.45 -18.67
N GLY A 232 3.33 3.03 -19.21
CA GLY A 232 4.47 3.91 -19.42
C GLY A 232 5.13 3.78 -20.78
N GLU A 233 6.05 4.70 -21.05
CA GLU A 233 6.84 4.72 -22.27
C GLU A 233 8.12 3.91 -22.10
N ILE A 234 8.40 3.05 -23.09
CA ILE A 234 9.65 2.30 -23.16
C ILE A 234 10.71 3.21 -23.77
N THR A 235 11.50 3.81 -22.89
CA THR A 235 12.57 4.74 -23.25
C THR A 235 13.80 4.54 -22.36
N GLU A 236 14.92 5.09 -22.79
CA GLU A 236 16.18 5.03 -22.06
C GLU A 236 16.61 6.43 -21.58
N GLY A 237 17.63 6.48 -20.73
CA GLY A 237 18.20 7.72 -20.23
C GLY A 237 17.32 8.42 -19.19
N GLU A 238 17.21 9.75 -19.29
CA GLU A 238 16.50 10.57 -18.29
C GLU A 238 15.00 10.30 -18.25
N GLY A 239 14.40 9.91 -19.38
CA GLY A 239 12.98 9.58 -19.49
C GLY A 239 12.60 8.18 -19.01
N LYS A 240 13.58 7.31 -18.70
CA LYS A 240 13.30 5.96 -18.25
C LYS A 240 12.48 5.95 -16.96
N GLY A 241 11.38 5.22 -16.98
CA GLY A 241 10.42 5.14 -15.85
C GLY A 241 9.27 6.14 -15.94
N THR A 242 9.16 6.89 -17.06
CA THR A 242 8.02 7.79 -17.31
C THR A 242 6.78 6.98 -17.64
N PHE A 243 5.66 7.30 -16.99
CA PHE A 243 4.37 6.69 -17.25
C PHE A 243 3.26 7.74 -17.40
N TYR A 244 2.10 7.31 -17.91
CA TYR A 244 1.01 8.19 -18.34
C TYR A 244 -0.35 7.77 -17.81
N ASP A 245 -0.54 6.53 -17.35
CA ASP A 245 -1.77 6.08 -16.69
C ASP A 245 -1.45 5.31 -15.43
N ILE A 246 -2.34 5.47 -14.45
CA ILE A 246 -2.32 4.75 -13.18
C ILE A 246 -3.69 4.10 -12.98
N TYR A 247 -3.69 2.83 -12.64
CA TYR A 247 -4.85 2.09 -12.17
C TYR A 247 -4.54 1.46 -10.82
N THR A 248 -5.52 1.47 -9.92
CA THR A 248 -5.47 0.80 -8.62
C THR A 248 -6.64 -0.16 -8.48
N MET A 249 -6.66 -0.94 -7.40
CA MET A 249 -7.80 -1.79 -7.07
C MET A 249 -8.75 -1.08 -6.11
N VAL A 250 -10.03 -1.07 -6.45
CA VAL A 250 -11.11 -0.58 -5.57
C VAL A 250 -12.15 -1.69 -5.45
N ASP A 251 -12.40 -2.14 -4.24
CA ASP A 251 -13.32 -3.25 -3.96
C ASP A 251 -13.08 -4.47 -4.88
N ARG A 252 -11.82 -4.86 -4.99
CA ARG A 252 -11.32 -5.98 -5.83
C ARG A 252 -11.59 -5.80 -7.33
N LYS A 253 -11.70 -4.55 -7.80
CA LYS A 253 -11.88 -4.24 -9.23
C LYS A 253 -10.90 -3.17 -9.67
N PRO A 254 -10.33 -3.27 -10.88
CA PRO A 254 -9.50 -2.21 -11.43
C PRO A 254 -10.28 -0.90 -11.54
N ALA A 255 -9.70 0.18 -11.05
CA ALA A 255 -10.20 1.54 -11.17
C ALA A 255 -9.10 2.45 -11.74
N HIS A 256 -9.47 3.33 -12.64
CA HIS A 256 -8.57 4.33 -13.20
C HIS A 256 -8.38 5.48 -12.20
N VAL A 257 -7.13 5.86 -11.95
CA VAL A 257 -6.76 6.96 -11.04
C VAL A 257 -6.59 8.25 -11.84
N ILE A 258 -5.64 8.28 -12.78
CA ILE A 258 -5.31 9.50 -13.52
C ILE A 258 -4.63 9.17 -14.84
N SER A 259 -4.89 9.99 -15.87
CA SER A 259 -4.19 9.96 -17.17
C SER A 259 -3.29 11.16 -17.36
N GLY A 260 -2.15 10.92 -17.96
CA GLY A 260 -1.20 11.93 -18.42
C GLY A 260 -1.05 11.94 -19.96
N TRP A 261 -0.19 12.84 -20.43
CA TRP A 261 0.17 13.03 -21.83
C TRP A 261 1.54 13.73 -21.95
N ASN A 262 2.03 14.02 -23.15
CA ASN A 262 3.37 14.61 -23.39
C ASN A 262 3.81 15.75 -22.48
N ARG A 263 2.87 16.59 -22.01
CA ARG A 263 3.16 17.72 -21.11
C ARG A 263 2.65 17.50 -19.69
N ASN A 264 2.25 16.29 -19.38
CA ASN A 264 1.69 15.91 -18.10
C ASN A 264 1.97 14.42 -17.89
N SER A 265 3.14 14.10 -17.39
CA SER A 265 3.64 12.75 -17.22
C SER A 265 4.00 12.46 -15.78
N PHE A 266 4.15 11.19 -15.44
CA PHE A 266 4.39 10.76 -14.08
C PHE A 266 5.71 9.99 -13.96
N MET A 267 6.33 10.09 -12.79
CA MET A 267 7.46 9.26 -12.38
C MET A 267 7.33 8.88 -10.91
N LEU A 268 7.68 7.66 -10.57
CA LEU A 268 7.70 7.20 -9.18
C LEU A 268 9.01 7.60 -8.52
N LEU A 269 8.97 8.10 -7.29
CA LEU A 269 10.18 8.34 -6.49
C LEU A 269 10.84 7.03 -6.08
N GLN A 270 12.15 7.05 -5.92
CA GLN A 270 12.94 5.87 -5.56
C GLN A 270 12.60 5.32 -4.16
N ALA A 271 12.10 6.18 -3.27
CA ALA A 271 11.57 5.79 -1.96
C ALA A 271 10.25 4.99 -2.03
N GLY A 272 9.60 4.93 -3.20
CA GLY A 272 8.58 3.94 -3.54
C GLY A 272 7.12 4.38 -3.39
N SER A 273 6.76 5.32 -2.52
CA SER A 273 5.33 5.62 -2.27
C SER A 273 4.81 6.92 -2.87
N MET A 274 5.68 7.75 -3.40
CA MET A 274 5.28 9.07 -3.89
C MET A 274 5.47 9.17 -5.40
N ILE A 275 4.46 9.69 -6.07
CA ILE A 275 4.44 9.89 -7.51
C ILE A 275 4.61 11.38 -7.78
N CYS A 276 5.52 11.72 -8.69
CA CYS A 276 5.73 13.05 -9.21
C CYS A 276 5.01 13.20 -10.56
N ASN A 277 4.10 14.14 -10.64
CA ASN A 277 3.54 14.62 -11.88
C ASN A 277 4.38 15.77 -12.44
N ASN A 278 5.07 15.54 -13.53
CA ASN A 278 5.77 16.59 -14.27
C ASN A 278 4.81 17.25 -15.26
N TYR A 279 4.57 18.55 -15.13
CA TYR A 279 3.66 19.25 -16.03
C TYR A 279 4.30 20.49 -16.65
N SER A 280 3.77 20.89 -17.81
CA SER A 280 4.13 22.15 -18.48
C SER A 280 2.86 22.86 -18.93
N GLY A 281 2.59 24.04 -18.34
CA GLY A 281 1.52 24.94 -18.74
C GLY A 281 1.88 25.80 -19.97
N GLY A 282 3.16 25.81 -20.38
CA GLY A 282 3.64 26.59 -21.52
C GLY A 282 5.15 26.87 -21.45
N ALA A 283 5.60 27.88 -22.20
CA ALA A 283 7.01 28.23 -22.23
C ALA A 283 7.52 28.85 -20.91
N ALA A 284 6.64 29.50 -20.16
CA ALA A 284 6.96 30.23 -18.95
C ALA A 284 6.47 29.57 -17.65
N GLU A 285 5.67 28.50 -17.76
CA GLU A 285 5.14 27.78 -16.61
C GLU A 285 5.45 26.28 -16.72
N ASN A 286 6.14 25.77 -15.71
CA ASN A 286 6.45 24.35 -15.57
C ASN A 286 6.41 23.98 -14.08
N GLY A 287 6.16 22.70 -13.77
CA GLY A 287 6.16 22.30 -12.38
C GLY A 287 6.12 20.81 -12.14
N GLN A 288 6.16 20.49 -10.86
CA GLN A 288 6.10 19.14 -10.31
C GLN A 288 5.08 19.12 -9.18
N ARG A 289 4.21 18.11 -9.20
CA ARG A 289 3.19 17.88 -8.15
C ARG A 289 3.40 16.50 -7.59
N PHE A 290 3.53 16.41 -6.30
CA PHE A 290 3.78 15.16 -5.60
C PHE A 290 2.52 14.68 -4.90
N PHE A 291 2.19 13.42 -5.08
CA PHE A 291 1.02 12.78 -4.49
C PHE A 291 1.26 11.29 -4.23
N ILE A 292 0.37 10.70 -3.44
CA ILE A 292 0.28 9.26 -3.17
C ILE A 292 -1.07 8.79 -3.72
N VAL A 293 -1.14 7.57 -4.26
CA VAL A 293 -2.42 6.91 -4.58
C VAL A 293 -3.05 6.43 -3.28
N GLU A 294 -4.30 6.78 -3.04
CA GLU A 294 -4.99 6.34 -1.82
C GLU A 294 -5.33 4.85 -1.89
N PRO A 295 -5.02 4.04 -0.84
CA PRO A 295 -5.36 2.63 -0.82
C PRO A 295 -6.84 2.37 -1.03
N ASN A 296 -7.18 1.35 -1.84
CA ASN A 296 -8.56 0.97 -2.19
C ASN A 296 -9.45 2.15 -2.66
N SER A 297 -8.86 3.15 -3.32
CA SER A 297 -9.54 4.36 -3.78
C SER A 297 -8.92 4.83 -5.10
N PRO A 298 -9.71 5.37 -6.04
CA PRO A 298 -9.16 6.01 -7.25
C PRO A 298 -8.67 7.44 -6.99
N GLU A 299 -8.70 7.88 -5.76
CA GLU A 299 -8.31 9.23 -5.36
C GLU A 299 -6.79 9.33 -5.15
N ILE A 300 -6.28 10.55 -5.20
CA ILE A 300 -4.90 10.86 -4.86
C ILE A 300 -4.84 11.66 -3.56
N ILE A 301 -3.77 11.49 -2.80
CA ILE A 301 -3.46 12.28 -1.59
C ILE A 301 -2.35 13.27 -1.96
N PRO A 302 -2.69 14.54 -2.29
CA PRO A 302 -1.72 15.56 -2.63
C PRO A 302 -0.78 15.86 -1.45
N GLN A 303 0.52 16.04 -1.74
CA GLN A 303 1.54 16.29 -0.73
C GLN A 303 2.14 17.69 -0.84
N VAL A 304 2.64 18.06 -2.00
CA VAL A 304 3.26 19.35 -2.28
C VAL A 304 3.34 19.59 -3.78
N ALA A 305 3.31 20.85 -4.18
CA ALA A 305 3.54 21.24 -5.56
C ALA A 305 4.61 22.33 -5.67
N PHE A 306 5.39 22.22 -6.71
CA PHE A 306 6.43 23.17 -7.12
C PHE A 306 6.09 23.69 -8.51
N LYS A 307 6.20 25.00 -8.72
CA LYS A 307 6.10 25.58 -10.06
C LYS A 307 7.17 26.66 -10.29
N THR A 308 7.54 26.80 -11.56
CA THR A 308 8.16 28.03 -12.05
C THR A 308 7.14 28.76 -12.90
N ASP A 309 6.94 30.05 -12.67
CA ASP A 309 5.98 30.88 -13.39
C ASP A 309 6.55 32.28 -13.63
N GLU A 310 7.11 32.48 -14.83
CA GLU A 310 7.70 33.73 -15.23
C GLU A 310 6.66 34.81 -15.57
N TYR A 311 5.39 34.44 -15.77
CA TYR A 311 4.31 35.41 -15.98
C TYR A 311 3.86 36.01 -14.66
N GLU A 312 3.85 35.22 -13.59
CA GLU A 312 3.44 35.67 -12.27
C GLU A 312 4.54 36.53 -11.61
N ASN A 313 5.80 36.09 -11.66
CA ASN A 313 6.94 36.84 -11.14
C ASN A 313 8.20 36.60 -11.99
N PRO A 314 8.50 37.47 -12.97
CA PRO A 314 9.68 37.33 -13.84
C PRO A 314 11.01 37.34 -13.12
N ASP A 315 11.12 38.07 -12.01
CA ASP A 315 12.38 38.24 -11.28
C ASP A 315 12.68 37.11 -10.31
N GLN A 316 11.60 36.44 -9.84
CA GLN A 316 11.68 35.32 -8.89
C GLN A 316 10.55 34.31 -9.16
N PRO A 317 10.63 33.51 -10.24
CA PRO A 317 9.52 32.70 -10.73
C PRO A 317 9.31 31.36 -9.96
N TYR A 318 9.76 31.23 -8.72
CA TYR A 318 9.80 30.00 -7.96
C TYR A 318 8.72 29.96 -6.89
N PHE A 319 7.76 29.02 -6.99
CA PHE A 319 6.61 28.93 -6.10
C PHE A 319 6.45 27.51 -5.57
N ILE A 320 6.03 27.39 -4.31
CA ILE A 320 5.71 26.12 -3.64
C ILE A 320 4.32 26.26 -3.03
N SER A 321 3.53 25.20 -3.11
CA SER A 321 2.27 25.08 -2.39
C SER A 321 2.21 23.76 -1.65
N TYR A 322 1.71 23.80 -0.42
CA TYR A 322 1.37 22.64 0.41
C TYR A 322 -0.15 22.49 0.59
N ASP A 323 -0.92 23.40 0.00
CA ASP A 323 -2.36 23.46 0.13
C ASP A 323 -3.03 23.02 -1.17
N TYR A 324 -3.87 22.01 -1.09
CA TYR A 324 -4.68 21.52 -2.18
C TYR A 324 -6.16 21.67 -1.86
N ASP A 325 -6.90 22.27 -2.77
CA ASP A 325 -8.35 22.42 -2.65
C ASP A 325 -9.03 21.22 -3.35
N TYR A 326 -9.58 20.32 -2.56
CA TYR A 326 -10.27 19.12 -3.05
C TYR A 326 -11.59 19.42 -3.78
N GLU A 327 -12.20 20.61 -3.55
CA GLU A 327 -13.43 20.99 -4.26
C GLU A 327 -13.14 21.45 -5.70
N SER A 328 -12.08 22.23 -5.90
CA SER A 328 -11.66 22.69 -7.23
C SER A 328 -10.69 21.75 -7.94
N GLY A 329 -10.01 20.89 -7.20
CA GLY A 329 -8.94 20.03 -7.73
C GLY A 329 -7.64 20.80 -8.04
N GLU A 330 -7.42 21.94 -7.37
CA GLU A 330 -6.29 22.83 -7.68
C GLU A 330 -5.39 23.05 -6.46
N TRP A 331 -4.10 23.29 -6.75
CA TRP A 331 -3.15 23.77 -5.76
C TRP A 331 -3.37 25.26 -5.53
N ILE A 332 -3.49 25.66 -4.26
CA ILE A 332 -3.79 27.03 -3.81
C ILE A 332 -2.69 27.55 -2.88
N ASN A 333 -2.79 28.81 -2.46
CA ASN A 333 -1.87 29.44 -1.49
C ASN A 333 -0.38 29.29 -1.87
N TRP A 334 -0.06 29.57 -3.14
CA TRP A 334 1.31 29.52 -3.65
C TRP A 334 2.20 30.57 -2.98
N GLU A 335 3.26 30.11 -2.36
CA GLU A 335 4.28 30.95 -1.74
C GLU A 335 5.50 31.12 -2.66
N ASN A 336 6.02 32.34 -2.75
CA ASN A 336 7.17 32.65 -3.60
C ASN A 336 8.48 32.48 -2.84
N TYR A 337 9.44 31.76 -3.39
CA TYR A 337 10.70 31.40 -2.75
C TYR A 337 11.92 31.87 -3.55
N PRO A 338 13.06 32.22 -2.88
CA PRO A 338 14.34 32.34 -3.55
C PRO A 338 14.74 31.03 -4.25
N LYS A 339 15.40 31.14 -5.41
CA LYS A 339 15.80 29.98 -6.21
C LYS A 339 16.53 28.89 -5.41
N THR A 340 17.48 29.30 -4.57
CA THR A 340 18.28 28.37 -3.76
C THR A 340 17.45 27.58 -2.78
N GLU A 341 16.48 28.21 -2.14
CA GLU A 341 15.58 27.55 -1.18
C GLU A 341 14.59 26.62 -1.91
N TYR A 342 14.07 27.04 -3.05
CA TYR A 342 13.22 26.22 -3.91
C TYR A 342 13.94 24.94 -4.36
N GLU A 343 15.19 25.07 -4.87
CA GLU A 343 16.00 23.95 -5.33
C GLU A 343 16.39 23.01 -4.17
N GLU A 344 16.68 23.55 -2.98
CA GLU A 344 16.97 22.77 -1.78
C GLU A 344 15.76 21.94 -1.35
N ARG A 345 14.58 22.57 -1.28
CA ARG A 345 13.32 21.86 -0.91
C ARG A 345 12.97 20.78 -1.94
N MET A 346 13.11 21.06 -3.22
CA MET A 346 12.86 20.08 -4.28
C MET A 346 13.84 18.90 -4.21
N SER A 347 15.11 19.14 -3.90
CA SER A 347 16.14 18.10 -3.80
C SER A 347 15.87 17.09 -2.67
N ASN A 348 15.06 17.44 -1.67
CA ASN A 348 14.69 16.54 -0.58
C ASN A 348 13.80 15.36 -1.03
N PHE A 349 13.18 15.43 -2.22
CA PHE A 349 12.39 14.32 -2.77
C PHE A 349 13.24 13.21 -3.38
N GLY A 350 14.53 13.44 -3.59
CA GLY A 350 15.47 12.43 -4.08
C GLY A 350 15.31 12.07 -5.55
N ASP A 351 15.80 10.90 -5.92
CA ASP A 351 15.83 10.41 -7.29
C ASP A 351 14.54 9.67 -7.68
N PHE A 352 14.32 9.60 -9.01
CA PHE A 352 13.21 8.82 -9.58
C PHE A 352 13.59 7.36 -9.82
N ASN A 353 12.62 6.49 -9.64
CA ASN A 353 12.73 5.08 -9.98
C ASN A 353 12.77 4.91 -11.51
N ARG A 354 13.75 4.15 -12.00
CA ARG A 354 13.95 3.86 -13.43
C ARG A 354 13.21 2.57 -13.80
N LEU A 355 11.87 2.62 -13.75
CA LEU A 355 11.03 1.46 -14.01
C LEU A 355 11.26 0.88 -15.42
N ASP A 356 11.27 -0.44 -15.49
CA ASP A 356 11.20 -1.18 -16.74
C ASP A 356 9.74 -1.55 -17.03
N PHE A 357 9.26 -1.23 -18.22
CA PHE A 357 7.92 -1.58 -18.68
C PHE A 357 7.97 -2.79 -19.61
N THR A 358 7.07 -3.73 -19.39
CA THR A 358 6.83 -4.86 -20.29
C THR A 358 6.09 -4.36 -21.54
N PRO A 359 6.66 -4.50 -22.75
CA PRO A 359 6.01 -4.02 -23.96
C PRO A 359 4.66 -4.71 -24.23
N PHE A 360 3.67 -3.96 -24.72
CA PHE A 360 2.38 -4.57 -25.12
C PHE A 360 2.53 -5.61 -26.22
N SER A 361 3.55 -5.49 -27.08
CA SER A 361 3.87 -6.50 -28.11
C SER A 361 4.11 -7.90 -27.53
N THR A 362 4.52 -8.03 -26.27
CA THR A 362 4.75 -9.34 -25.61
C THR A 362 3.46 -10.09 -25.28
N VAL A 363 2.34 -9.35 -25.10
CA VAL A 363 1.03 -9.91 -24.77
C VAL A 363 0.06 -9.89 -25.93
N MET A 364 0.44 -9.27 -27.06
CA MET A 364 -0.30 -9.30 -28.31
C MET A 364 0.02 -10.60 -29.02
N THR A 365 -0.89 -11.58 -28.94
CA THR A 365 -0.77 -12.80 -29.75
C THR A 365 -0.72 -12.47 -31.24
N VAL A 366 0.28 -12.98 -31.94
CA VAL A 366 0.30 -12.98 -33.39
C VAL A 366 -0.73 -14.02 -33.83
N GLU A 367 -1.84 -13.55 -34.41
CA GLU A 367 -2.79 -14.42 -35.10
C GLU A 367 -2.22 -14.97 -36.41
#